data_908aca6700ffd921f5ad56e842da43e3
#
_entry.id   908aca6700ffd921f5ad56e842da43e3
#
_cell.length_a   1.000
_cell.length_b   1.000
_cell.length_c   1.000
_cell.angle_alpha   90.00
_cell.angle_beta   90.00
_cell.angle_gamma   90.00
#
_symmetry.space_group_name_H-M   'P 1'
#
loop_
_entity.id
_entity.type
_entity.pdbx_description
1 polymer ?
#
loop_
_entity_poly.entity_id
_entity_poly.type
_entity_poly.pdbx_seq_one_letter_code
_entity_poly.pdbx_strand_id
1 'polypeptide(L)'
;MSRKVRENILDKRFEGRVITIKLINGETIEGIVDEVSRYEVGLRVRDRPIVIFRHAIANVVISSSDIHGESYEELEENVLDRNFIGYDIVAHLVNGEKIEGRLIKVSRYELGVLSQERAYIIPKSSIIYVEVG
;
A
#
# COMPACT_ATOMS: atom_id res chain seq x y z
N MET A 1 31.79 15.37 -6.83
CA MET A 1 30.40 15.50 -6.40
C MET A 1 29.72 14.15 -6.51
N SER A 2 29.28 13.60 -5.40
CA SER A 2 28.59 12.31 -5.40
C SER A 2 27.13 12.50 -5.78
N ARG A 3 26.62 11.63 -6.64
CA ARG A 3 25.18 11.58 -6.93
C ARG A 3 24.50 10.70 -5.88
N LYS A 4 23.46 11.24 -5.29
CA LYS A 4 22.62 10.48 -4.40
C LYS A 4 21.77 9.51 -5.22
N VAL A 5 21.86 8.22 -4.91
CA VAL A 5 21.02 7.20 -5.55
C VAL A 5 19.60 7.31 -4.98
N ARG A 6 18.62 7.28 -5.85
CA ARG A 6 17.21 7.29 -5.46
C ARG A 6 16.84 5.98 -4.80
N GLU A 7 16.05 6.08 -3.74
CA GLU A 7 15.52 4.88 -3.07
C GLU A 7 14.39 4.23 -3.88
N ASN A 8 13.57 5.05 -4.52
CA ASN A 8 12.40 4.57 -5.24
C ASN A 8 12.21 5.30 -6.57
N ILE A 9 11.80 4.54 -7.58
CA ILE A 9 11.34 5.08 -8.86
C ILE A 9 9.85 5.40 -8.75
N LEU A 10 9.07 4.51 -8.11
CA LEU A 10 7.66 4.77 -7.83
C LEU A 10 7.60 5.75 -6.66
N ASP A 11 7.41 7.01 -6.97
CA ASP A 11 7.48 8.12 -6.04
C ASP A 11 6.24 9.04 -6.15
N LYS A 12 6.26 10.19 -5.46
CA LYS A 12 5.12 11.12 -5.41
C LYS A 12 4.71 11.67 -6.77
N ARG A 13 5.58 11.61 -7.75
CA ARG A 13 5.29 12.07 -9.11
C ARG A 13 4.13 11.27 -9.75
N PHE A 14 3.91 10.05 -9.28
CA PHE A 14 2.84 9.20 -9.79
C PHE A 14 1.47 9.48 -9.18
N GLU A 15 1.39 10.32 -8.14
CA GLU A 15 0.10 10.68 -7.53
C GLU A 15 -0.82 11.31 -8.57
N GLY A 16 -2.06 10.82 -8.63
CA GLY A 16 -3.05 11.22 -9.63
C GLY A 16 -2.99 10.45 -10.94
N ARG A 17 -2.01 9.58 -11.14
CA ARG A 17 -1.87 8.80 -12.36
C ARG A 17 -2.44 7.40 -12.21
N VAL A 18 -2.87 6.84 -13.33
CA VAL A 18 -3.33 5.44 -13.39
C VAL A 18 -2.12 4.55 -13.59
N ILE A 19 -1.98 3.55 -12.72
CA ILE A 19 -0.93 2.53 -12.84
C ILE A 19 -1.54 1.15 -12.67
N THR A 20 -0.80 0.14 -13.12
CA THR A 20 -1.17 -1.28 -12.95
C THR A 20 -0.11 -1.96 -12.11
N ILE A 21 -0.52 -2.52 -10.98
CA ILE A 21 0.37 -3.20 -10.04
C ILE A 21 0.10 -4.69 -10.10
N LYS A 22 1.14 -5.46 -10.36
CA LYS A 22 1.09 -6.93 -10.30
C LYS A 22 1.71 -7.39 -8.99
N LEU A 23 0.97 -8.22 -8.27
CA LEU A 23 1.30 -8.65 -6.92
C LEU A 23 1.93 -10.05 -6.92
N ILE A 24 2.67 -10.36 -5.84
CA ILE A 24 3.35 -11.64 -5.69
C ILE A 24 2.38 -12.83 -5.62
N ASN A 25 1.12 -12.61 -5.28
CA ASN A 25 0.08 -13.65 -5.26
C ASN A 25 -0.57 -13.87 -6.63
N GLY A 26 -0.14 -13.16 -7.67
CA GLY A 26 -0.67 -13.26 -9.02
C GLY A 26 -1.82 -12.30 -9.33
N GLU A 27 -2.33 -11.58 -8.35
CA GLU A 27 -3.37 -10.58 -8.60
C GLU A 27 -2.80 -9.37 -9.33
N THR A 28 -3.66 -8.72 -10.11
CA THR A 28 -3.35 -7.47 -10.81
C THR A 28 -4.34 -6.41 -10.37
N ILE A 29 -3.86 -5.27 -9.91
CA ILE A 29 -4.69 -4.16 -9.47
C ILE A 29 -4.35 -2.93 -10.30
N GLU A 30 -5.36 -2.36 -10.95
CA GLU A 30 -5.24 -1.09 -11.67
C GLU A 30 -6.02 -0.03 -10.92
N GLY A 31 -5.41 1.12 -10.72
CA GLY A 31 -6.07 2.23 -10.03
C GLY A 31 -5.34 3.54 -10.17
N ILE A 32 -5.94 4.56 -9.57
CA ILE A 32 -5.36 5.90 -9.52
C ILE A 32 -4.52 5.99 -8.24
N VAL A 33 -3.28 6.45 -8.37
CA VAL A 33 -2.41 6.62 -7.22
C VAL A 33 -2.90 7.78 -6.37
N ASP A 34 -3.24 7.51 -5.11
CA ASP A 34 -3.61 8.53 -4.14
C ASP A 34 -2.38 9.05 -3.39
N GLU A 35 -1.56 8.14 -2.92
CA GLU A 35 -0.42 8.47 -2.07
C GLU A 35 0.67 7.41 -2.20
N VAL A 36 1.90 7.86 -2.21
CA VAL A 36 3.06 6.96 -2.25
C VAL A 36 3.91 7.20 -1.01
N SER A 37 4.19 6.15 -0.26
CA SER A 37 5.08 6.21 0.89
C SER A 37 6.29 5.29 0.70
N ARG A 38 7.17 5.23 1.68
CA ARG A 38 8.35 4.36 1.64
C ARG A 38 7.99 2.88 1.56
N TYR A 39 6.96 2.49 2.27
CA TYR A 39 6.61 1.07 2.42
C TYR A 39 5.28 0.70 1.78
N GLU A 40 4.48 1.68 1.38
CA GLU A 40 3.13 1.45 0.89
C GLU A 40 2.78 2.35 -0.28
N VAL A 41 1.83 1.90 -1.07
CA VAL A 41 1.24 2.67 -2.17
C VAL A 41 -0.27 2.65 -1.99
N GLY A 42 -0.85 3.84 -1.83
CA GLY A 42 -2.30 3.99 -1.76
C GLY A 42 -2.88 4.18 -3.15
N LEU A 43 -3.81 3.34 -3.51
CA LEU A 43 -4.57 3.43 -4.75
C LEU A 43 -6.04 3.66 -4.46
N ARG A 44 -6.72 4.27 -5.43
CA ARG A 44 -8.16 4.32 -5.46
C ARG A 44 -8.65 3.46 -6.61
N VAL A 45 -9.39 2.41 -6.27
CA VAL A 45 -9.95 1.46 -7.23
C VAL A 45 -11.47 1.50 -7.08
N ARG A 46 -12.18 2.01 -8.10
CA ARG A 46 -13.64 2.17 -8.06
C ARG A 46 -14.11 2.89 -6.80
N ASP A 47 -13.49 4.03 -6.50
CA ASP A 47 -13.76 4.86 -5.30
C ASP A 47 -13.46 4.21 -3.97
N ARG A 48 -12.79 3.06 -3.96
CA ARG A 48 -12.39 2.37 -2.75
C ARG A 48 -10.89 2.55 -2.52
N PRO A 49 -10.47 3.03 -1.34
CA PRO A 49 -9.05 3.11 -1.01
C PRO A 49 -8.46 1.71 -0.79
N ILE A 50 -7.32 1.47 -1.42
CA ILE A 50 -6.56 0.23 -1.24
C ILE A 50 -5.13 0.63 -0.92
N VAL A 51 -4.57 0.03 0.12
CA VAL A 51 -3.18 0.26 0.51
C VAL A 51 -2.39 -1.01 0.19
N ILE A 52 -1.46 -0.91 -0.75
CA ILE A 52 -0.62 -2.02 -1.18
C ILE A 52 0.75 -1.89 -0.52
N PHE A 53 1.22 -2.98 0.06
CA PHE A 53 2.55 -3.00 0.69
C PHE A 53 3.60 -3.28 -0.38
N ARG A 54 4.68 -2.49 -0.41
CA ARG A 54 5.69 -2.58 -1.47
C ARG A 54 6.33 -3.96 -1.55
N HIS A 55 6.55 -4.62 -0.43
CA HIS A 55 7.15 -5.96 -0.41
C HIS A 55 6.32 -7.00 -1.16
N ALA A 56 5.05 -6.73 -1.39
CA ALA A 56 4.15 -7.63 -2.10
C ALA A 56 4.04 -7.31 -3.60
N ILE A 57 4.72 -6.27 -4.07
CA ILE A 57 4.68 -5.86 -5.48
C ILE A 57 5.71 -6.66 -6.29
N ALA A 58 5.23 -7.37 -7.31
CA ALA A 58 6.08 -8.07 -8.25
C ALA A 58 6.62 -7.12 -9.32
N ASN A 59 5.73 -6.30 -9.90
CA ASN A 59 6.11 -5.24 -10.83
C ASN A 59 4.99 -4.22 -10.96
N VAL A 60 5.33 -3.07 -11.54
CA VAL A 60 4.38 -2.00 -11.82
C VAL A 60 4.49 -1.66 -13.30
N VAL A 61 3.34 -1.59 -13.98
CA VAL A 61 3.28 -1.20 -15.39
C VAL A 61 2.84 0.25 -15.48
N ILE A 62 3.66 1.07 -16.11
CA ILE A 62 3.42 2.49 -16.30
C ILE A 62 3.60 2.84 -17.78
N SER A 63 3.24 4.06 -18.15
CA SER A 63 3.54 4.59 -19.48
C SER A 63 5.07 4.70 -19.66
N SER A 64 5.56 4.37 -20.85
CA SER A 64 7.00 4.44 -21.15
C SER A 64 7.58 5.84 -20.94
N SER A 65 6.80 6.87 -21.15
CA SER A 65 7.25 8.25 -20.92
C SER A 65 7.40 8.59 -19.44
N ASP A 66 6.69 7.89 -18.56
CA ASP A 66 6.71 8.18 -17.13
C ASP A 66 7.96 7.65 -16.41
N ILE A 67 8.73 6.79 -17.05
CA ILE A 67 9.94 6.22 -16.43
C ILE A 67 11.05 7.24 -16.24
N HIS A 68 11.06 8.31 -17.00
CA HIS A 68 12.17 9.24 -17.08
C HIS A 68 12.15 10.39 -16.06
N GLY A 69 11.02 10.64 -15.42
CA GLY A 69 10.93 11.72 -14.44
C GLY A 69 11.42 11.32 -13.07
N GLU A 70 11.65 12.32 -12.22
CA GLU A 70 12.05 12.13 -10.83
C GLU A 70 11.31 13.11 -9.93
N SER A 71 11.03 12.68 -8.70
CA SER A 71 10.56 13.56 -7.63
C SER A 71 11.66 13.69 -6.58
N TYR A 72 11.84 14.89 -6.05
CA TYR A 72 12.78 15.16 -4.96
C TYR A 72 12.09 15.29 -3.60
N GLU A 73 10.77 15.13 -3.58
CA GLU A 73 10.00 15.14 -2.34
C GLU A 73 10.29 13.90 -1.52
N GLU A 74 10.47 14.09 -0.23
CA GLU A 74 10.63 12.97 0.69
C GLU A 74 9.31 12.23 0.87
N LEU A 75 9.39 10.91 0.96
CA LEU A 75 8.22 10.07 1.18
C LEU A 75 7.95 9.93 2.68
N GLU A 76 6.67 9.97 3.03
CA GLU A 76 6.22 9.55 4.34
C GLU A 76 6.55 8.06 4.54
N GLU A 77 6.61 7.61 5.77
CA GLU A 77 6.91 6.21 6.05
C GLU A 77 5.76 5.29 5.60
N ASN A 78 4.54 5.67 5.96
CA ASN A 78 3.36 4.83 5.72
C ASN A 78 2.20 5.63 5.13
N VAL A 79 1.36 4.95 4.35
CA VAL A 79 0.04 5.43 3.95
C VAL A 79 -0.98 5.05 5.03
N LEU A 80 -0.93 3.79 5.48
CA LEU A 80 -1.83 3.27 6.49
C LEU A 80 -1.29 3.61 7.88
N ASP A 81 -1.85 4.65 8.48
CA ASP A 81 -1.42 5.19 9.76
C ASP A 81 -2.59 5.30 10.77
N ARG A 82 -2.36 6.02 11.85
CA ARG A 82 -3.35 6.21 12.93
C ARG A 82 -4.67 6.81 12.45
N ASN A 83 -4.66 7.55 11.35
CA ASN A 83 -5.87 8.17 10.83
C ASN A 83 -6.88 7.13 10.34
N PHE A 84 -6.45 5.90 10.09
CA PHE A 84 -7.31 4.81 9.66
C PHE A 84 -7.90 4.00 10.83
N ILE A 85 -7.50 4.28 12.07
CA ILE A 85 -8.06 3.61 13.24
C ILE A 85 -9.56 3.91 13.33
N GLY A 86 -10.37 2.86 13.50
CA GLY A 86 -11.82 2.95 13.54
C GLY A 86 -12.49 2.59 12.23
N TYR A 87 -11.76 2.51 11.14
CA TYR A 87 -12.30 2.09 9.85
C TYR A 87 -12.40 0.57 9.76
N ASP A 88 -13.40 0.11 9.05
CA ASP A 88 -13.48 -1.30 8.66
C ASP A 88 -12.49 -1.55 7.54
N ILE A 89 -11.77 -2.65 7.63
CA ILE A 89 -10.78 -3.03 6.64
C ILE A 89 -10.90 -4.50 6.28
N VAL A 90 -10.32 -4.84 5.12
CA VAL A 90 -10.10 -6.23 4.72
C VAL A 90 -8.61 -6.37 4.42
N ALA A 91 -7.92 -7.15 5.23
CA ALA A 91 -6.50 -7.43 5.03
C ALA A 91 -6.34 -8.73 4.24
N HIS A 92 -5.65 -8.64 3.12
CA HIS A 92 -5.34 -9.79 2.26
C HIS A 92 -3.92 -10.26 2.57
N LEU A 93 -3.78 -11.49 3.05
CA LEU A 93 -2.51 -12.01 3.55
C LEU A 93 -1.80 -12.91 2.54
N VAL A 94 -0.49 -13.04 2.70
CA VAL A 94 0.36 -13.84 1.81
C VAL A 94 0.00 -15.33 1.83
N ASN A 95 -0.63 -15.81 2.89
CA ASN A 95 -1.07 -17.20 3.00
C ASN A 95 -2.46 -17.46 2.41
N GLY A 96 -3.08 -16.45 1.79
CA GLY A 96 -4.40 -16.56 1.19
C GLY A 96 -5.56 -16.19 2.11
N GLU A 97 -5.31 -15.95 3.40
CA GLU A 97 -6.35 -15.53 4.32
C GLU A 97 -6.80 -14.10 4.03
N LYS A 98 -8.08 -13.84 4.33
CA LYS A 98 -8.65 -12.49 4.38
C LYS A 98 -9.14 -12.27 5.80
N ILE A 99 -8.69 -11.20 6.42
CA ILE A 99 -9.15 -10.82 7.76
C ILE A 99 -9.95 -9.54 7.64
N GLU A 100 -11.24 -9.63 7.93
CA GLU A 100 -12.15 -8.50 7.91
C GLU A 100 -12.42 -8.04 9.33
N GLY A 101 -12.39 -6.74 9.57
CA GLY A 101 -12.70 -6.19 10.87
C GLY A 101 -12.37 -4.72 10.97
N ARG A 102 -12.44 -4.22 12.20
CA ARG A 102 -12.12 -2.83 12.49
C ARG A 102 -10.67 -2.68 12.87
N LEU A 103 -9.99 -1.75 12.23
CA LEU A 103 -8.62 -1.42 12.60
C LEU A 103 -8.64 -0.69 13.94
N ILE A 104 -8.00 -1.26 14.96
CA ILE A 104 -7.99 -0.70 16.31
C ILE A 104 -6.61 -0.23 16.76
N LYS A 105 -5.55 -0.75 16.15
CA LYS A 105 -4.17 -0.34 16.44
C LYS A 105 -3.32 -0.40 15.18
N VAL A 106 -2.39 0.53 15.11
CA VAL A 106 -1.35 0.53 14.08
C VAL A 106 -0.03 0.79 14.79
N SER A 107 0.93 -0.11 14.61
CA SER A 107 2.30 0.10 15.04
C SER A 107 3.22 0.16 13.83
N ARG A 108 4.51 0.27 14.09
CA ARG A 108 5.49 0.32 13.00
C ARG A 108 5.45 -0.94 12.13
N TYR A 109 5.27 -2.10 12.74
CA TYR A 109 5.36 -3.40 12.05
C TYR A 109 4.09 -4.22 12.05
N GLU A 110 3.04 -3.80 12.76
CA GLU A 110 1.86 -4.63 12.96
C GLU A 110 0.57 -3.82 12.91
N LEU A 111 -0.52 -4.49 12.54
CA LEU A 111 -1.88 -3.98 12.65
C LEU A 111 -2.64 -4.80 13.69
N GLY A 112 -3.46 -4.12 14.49
CA GLY A 112 -4.43 -4.76 15.37
C GLY A 112 -5.82 -4.63 14.78
N VAL A 113 -6.48 -5.75 14.52
CA VAL A 113 -7.82 -5.80 13.89
C VAL A 113 -8.77 -6.55 14.80
N LEU A 114 -9.91 -5.93 15.09
CA LEU A 114 -10.97 -6.55 15.87
C LEU A 114 -12.04 -7.07 14.94
N SER A 115 -12.26 -8.38 14.95
CA SER A 115 -13.26 -9.05 14.13
C SER A 115 -14.19 -9.83 15.04
N GLN A 116 -15.42 -9.35 15.24
CA GLN A 116 -16.37 -9.93 16.18
C GLN A 116 -15.76 -10.00 17.59
N GLU A 117 -15.62 -11.20 18.15
CA GLU A 117 -15.07 -11.38 19.49
C GLU A 117 -13.57 -11.69 19.51
N ARG A 118 -12.94 -11.69 18.32
CA ARG A 118 -11.52 -12.00 18.18
C ARG A 118 -10.74 -10.77 17.78
N ALA A 119 -9.52 -10.70 18.27
CA ALA A 119 -8.56 -9.69 17.83
C ALA A 119 -7.39 -10.39 17.13
N TYR A 120 -6.94 -9.77 16.06
CA TYR A 120 -5.81 -10.27 15.27
C TYR A 120 -4.67 -9.27 15.33
N ILE A 121 -3.48 -9.76 15.60
CA ILE A 121 -2.26 -9.01 15.41
C ILE A 121 -1.66 -9.48 14.09
N ILE A 122 -1.57 -8.60 13.13
CA ILE A 122 -1.14 -8.96 11.77
C ILE A 122 0.18 -8.26 11.48
N PRO A 123 1.28 -9.00 11.35
CA PRO A 123 2.54 -8.40 10.90
C PRO A 123 2.36 -7.81 9.51
N LYS A 124 2.82 -6.59 9.31
CA LYS A 124 2.72 -5.94 7.99
C LYS A 124 3.43 -6.74 6.91
N SER A 125 4.49 -7.48 7.28
CA SER A 125 5.22 -8.35 6.36
C SER A 125 4.36 -9.49 5.80
N SER A 126 3.26 -9.83 6.47
CA SER A 126 2.32 -10.87 6.01
C SER A 126 1.21 -10.33 5.12
N ILE A 127 1.12 -9.01 4.97
CA ILE A 127 0.01 -8.36 4.27
C ILE A 127 0.41 -8.04 2.83
N ILE A 128 -0.44 -8.40 1.88
CA ILE A 128 -0.28 -8.02 0.48
C ILE A 128 -0.89 -6.63 0.27
N TYR A 129 -2.16 -6.48 0.61
CA TYR A 129 -2.83 -5.18 0.58
C TYR A 129 -4.01 -5.14 1.54
N VAL A 130 -4.47 -3.93 1.82
CA VAL A 130 -5.61 -3.67 2.69
C VAL A 130 -6.63 -2.85 1.90
N GLU A 131 -7.89 -3.32 1.88
CA GLU A 131 -9.01 -2.53 1.40
C GLU A 131 -9.58 -1.76 2.60
N VAL A 132 -9.90 -0.48 2.40
CA VAL A 132 -10.42 0.39 3.45
C VAL A 132 -11.86 0.79 3.14
N GLY A 133 -12.71 0.69 4.13
CA GLY A 133 -14.10 1.14 4.03
C GLY A 133 -15.14 0.07 3.96
#